data_1915b18b650d1015545bcdfa2cd2c54a
#
_entry.id   1915b18b650d1015545bcdfa2cd2c54a
#
_cell.length_a   1.000
_cell.length_b   1.000
_cell.length_c   1.000
_cell.angle_alpha   90.00
_cell.angle_beta   90.00
_cell.angle_gamma   90.00
#
_symmetry.space_group_name_H-M   'P 1'
#
loop_
_entity.id
_entity.type
_entity.pdbx_description
1 polymer ?
#
loop_
_entity_poly.entity_id
_entity_poly.type
_entity_poly.pdbx_seq_one_letter_code
_entity_poly.pdbx_strand_id
1 'polypeptide(L)'
;MSIILLLITAFLPASAAVYLAVKKHVPVYALAAVFCAAAVSLLPILALQHSVHTLLDAGLAQQPEVVQLLFNSVITAALIEEGVKAALFGLTIAIVLQKRYALTQRIPTQRMLTQCAMLGVFFGLVFSGFENISYSLRYSNVQFIRLVTAAVLHGSLGCFYVSMVRAATKRKAALIFFVAVILHGLYNFFISQGGGFILPALAVIGLACGYAARLFTPSRP
;
A
#
# COMPACT_ATOMS: atom_id res chain seq x y z
N MET A 1 11.93 4.26 22.60
CA MET A 1 10.47 4.53 22.53
C MET A 1 9.75 3.34 23.15
N SER A 2 8.72 3.56 23.98
CA SER A 2 7.96 2.43 24.53
C SER A 2 7.19 1.70 23.44
N ILE A 3 6.99 0.38 23.58
CA ILE A 3 6.20 -0.43 22.62
C ILE A 3 4.79 0.15 22.42
N ILE A 4 4.19 0.64 23.50
CA ILE A 4 2.85 1.27 23.44
C ILE A 4 2.86 2.50 22.54
N LEU A 5 3.83 3.40 22.69
CA LEU A 5 3.95 4.59 21.85
C LEU A 5 4.20 4.23 20.39
N LEU A 6 5.01 3.20 20.12
CA LEU A 6 5.23 2.67 18.78
C LEU A 6 3.95 2.17 18.15
N LEU A 7 3.16 1.35 18.85
CA LEU A 7 1.88 0.84 18.35
C LEU A 7 0.89 1.98 18.07
N ILE A 8 0.76 2.94 18.99
CA ILE A 8 -0.12 4.09 18.80
C ILE A 8 0.28 4.87 17.55
N THR A 9 1.56 5.24 17.41
CA THR A 9 2.04 6.05 16.29
C THR A 9 1.94 5.29 14.96
N ALA A 10 2.21 3.99 14.94
CA ALA A 10 2.14 3.17 13.72
C ALA A 10 0.71 3.03 13.18
N PHE A 11 -0.30 2.91 14.06
CA PHE A 11 -1.69 2.72 13.65
C PHE A 11 -2.58 3.97 13.73
N LEU A 12 -2.05 5.11 14.18
CA LEU A 12 -2.81 6.37 14.24
C LEU A 12 -3.42 6.78 12.88
N PRO A 13 -2.69 6.70 11.73
CA PRO A 13 -3.27 6.99 10.43
C PRO A 13 -4.41 6.03 10.06
N ALA A 14 -4.26 4.74 10.38
CA ALA A 14 -5.30 3.73 10.13
C ALA A 14 -6.55 3.99 10.98
N SER A 15 -6.41 4.42 12.23
CA SER A 15 -7.52 4.78 13.12
C SER A 15 -8.32 5.96 12.57
N ALA A 16 -7.65 6.99 12.03
CA ALA A 16 -8.30 8.10 11.35
C ALA A 16 -9.09 7.64 10.12
N ALA A 17 -8.51 6.71 9.33
CA ALA A 17 -9.20 6.13 8.17
C ALA A 17 -10.45 5.33 8.58
N VAL A 18 -10.40 4.57 9.68
CA VAL A 18 -11.59 3.87 10.24
C VAL A 18 -12.68 4.87 10.59
N TYR A 19 -12.35 5.93 11.32
CA TYR A 19 -13.33 6.96 11.67
C TYR A 19 -14.02 7.57 10.45
N LEU A 20 -13.26 7.93 9.42
CA LEU A 20 -13.80 8.45 8.17
C LEU A 20 -14.63 7.42 7.41
N ALA A 21 -14.19 6.16 7.38
CA ALA A 21 -14.89 5.08 6.72
C ALA A 21 -16.25 4.79 7.38
N VAL A 22 -16.30 4.78 8.70
CA VAL A 22 -17.56 4.60 9.47
C VAL A 22 -18.51 5.77 9.18
N LYS A 23 -18.04 7.01 9.17
CA LYS A 23 -18.87 8.17 8.76
C LYS A 23 -19.43 8.05 7.34
N LYS A 24 -18.72 7.38 6.43
CA LYS A 24 -19.17 7.12 5.04
C LYS A 24 -19.93 5.78 4.91
N HIS A 25 -20.34 5.20 6.05
CA HIS A 25 -21.10 3.95 6.13
C HIS A 25 -20.41 2.75 5.45
N VAL A 26 -19.08 2.66 5.57
CA VAL A 26 -18.36 1.44 5.22
C VAL A 26 -18.70 0.37 6.25
N PRO A 27 -19.12 -0.84 5.84
CA PRO A 27 -19.48 -1.89 6.79
C PRO A 27 -18.30 -2.33 7.64
N VAL A 28 -18.51 -2.52 8.94
CA VAL A 28 -17.46 -2.93 9.89
C VAL A 28 -16.83 -4.27 9.50
N TYR A 29 -17.62 -5.23 9.00
CA TYR A 29 -17.09 -6.51 8.53
C TYR A 29 -16.13 -6.35 7.35
N ALA A 30 -16.33 -5.35 6.49
CA ALA A 30 -15.42 -5.06 5.37
C ALA A 30 -14.10 -4.46 5.87
N LEU A 31 -14.15 -3.59 6.88
CA LEU A 31 -12.95 -3.07 7.55
C LEU A 31 -12.18 -4.21 8.24
N ALA A 32 -12.87 -5.09 8.96
CA ALA A 32 -12.24 -6.24 9.60
C ALA A 32 -11.58 -7.19 8.57
N ALA A 33 -12.27 -7.51 7.47
CA ALA A 33 -11.73 -8.35 6.41
C ALA A 33 -10.47 -7.73 5.77
N VAL A 34 -10.51 -6.42 5.49
CA VAL A 34 -9.37 -5.69 4.92
C VAL A 34 -8.22 -5.60 5.89
N PHE A 35 -8.47 -5.39 7.19
CA PHE A 35 -7.45 -5.42 8.23
C PHE A 35 -6.74 -6.78 8.27
N CYS A 36 -7.50 -7.88 8.33
CA CYS A 36 -6.95 -9.24 8.32
C CYS A 36 -6.14 -9.51 7.05
N ALA A 37 -6.63 -9.10 5.88
CA ALA A 37 -5.91 -9.26 4.62
C ALA A 37 -4.58 -8.50 4.59
N ALA A 38 -4.55 -7.26 5.12
CA ALA A 38 -3.32 -6.48 5.24
C ALA A 38 -2.31 -7.13 6.21
N ALA A 39 -2.78 -7.65 7.35
CA ALA A 39 -1.93 -8.35 8.30
C ALA A 39 -1.37 -9.66 7.71
N VAL A 40 -2.23 -10.47 7.08
CA VAL A 40 -1.83 -11.75 6.46
C VAL A 40 -0.87 -11.55 5.30
N SER A 41 -0.93 -10.42 4.58
CA SER A 41 -0.03 -10.14 3.46
C SER A 41 1.46 -10.13 3.85
N LEU A 42 1.79 -9.85 5.10
CA LEU A 42 3.16 -9.82 5.59
C LEU A 42 3.87 -11.17 5.46
N LEU A 43 3.18 -12.28 5.71
CA LEU A 43 3.77 -13.61 5.68
C LEU A 43 4.30 -14.00 4.30
N PRO A 44 3.49 -13.99 3.22
CA PRO A 44 3.99 -14.30 1.88
C PRO A 44 4.99 -13.25 1.37
N ILE A 45 4.88 -11.98 1.75
CA ILE A 45 5.86 -10.96 1.39
C ILE A 45 7.22 -11.31 1.97
N LEU A 46 7.32 -11.56 3.28
CA LEU A 46 8.57 -11.90 3.93
C LEU A 46 9.18 -13.19 3.37
N ALA A 47 8.37 -14.22 3.11
CA ALA A 47 8.82 -15.46 2.52
C ALA A 47 9.40 -15.27 1.11
N LEU A 48 8.71 -14.51 0.26
CA LEU A 48 9.16 -14.23 -1.11
C LEU A 48 10.41 -13.34 -1.13
N GLN A 49 10.46 -12.30 -0.29
CA GLN A 49 11.64 -11.43 -0.17
C GLN A 49 12.87 -12.24 0.29
N HIS A 50 12.69 -13.11 1.30
CA HIS A 50 13.77 -13.99 1.76
C HIS A 50 14.25 -14.93 0.64
N SER A 51 13.32 -15.53 -0.11
CA SER A 51 13.67 -16.42 -1.23
C SER A 51 14.44 -15.71 -2.33
N VAL A 52 14.01 -14.49 -2.70
CA VAL A 52 14.69 -13.69 -3.73
C VAL A 52 16.10 -13.29 -3.26
N HIS A 53 16.24 -12.85 -2.00
CA HIS A 53 17.57 -12.59 -1.43
C HIS A 53 18.47 -13.81 -1.50
N THR A 54 18.01 -14.96 -1.02
CA THR A 54 18.81 -16.19 -1.01
C THR A 54 19.27 -16.63 -2.40
N LEU A 55 18.41 -16.44 -3.42
CA LEU A 55 18.72 -16.85 -4.79
C LEU A 55 19.64 -15.88 -5.54
N LEU A 56 19.57 -14.58 -5.25
CA LEU A 56 20.20 -13.56 -6.07
C LEU A 56 21.35 -12.81 -5.37
N ASP A 57 21.55 -13.03 -4.08
CA ASP A 57 22.51 -12.26 -3.26
C ASP A 57 23.95 -12.35 -3.80
N ALA A 58 24.41 -13.54 -4.19
CA ALA A 58 25.74 -13.74 -4.69
C ALA A 58 26.03 -12.98 -6.01
N GLY A 59 25.03 -12.90 -6.89
CA GLY A 59 25.14 -12.15 -8.15
C GLY A 59 25.01 -10.64 -7.95
N LEU A 60 24.12 -10.22 -7.04
CA LEU A 60 23.91 -8.82 -6.70
C LEU A 60 25.11 -8.21 -5.98
N ALA A 61 25.76 -8.96 -5.11
CA ALA A 61 26.93 -8.48 -4.35
C ALA A 61 28.11 -8.02 -5.25
N GLN A 62 28.15 -8.49 -6.50
CA GLN A 62 29.14 -8.09 -7.49
C GLN A 62 28.76 -6.83 -8.29
N GLN A 63 27.53 -6.32 -8.12
CA GLN A 63 27.05 -5.15 -8.85
C GLN A 63 27.40 -3.85 -8.10
N PRO A 64 27.45 -2.69 -8.79
CA PRO A 64 27.58 -1.39 -8.13
C PRO A 64 26.47 -1.17 -7.09
N GLU A 65 26.80 -0.49 -5.98
CA GLU A 65 25.89 -0.26 -4.85
C GLU A 65 24.53 0.35 -5.28
N VAL A 66 24.56 1.29 -6.22
CA VAL A 66 23.33 1.91 -6.77
C VAL A 66 22.44 0.88 -7.46
N VAL A 67 23.04 -0.10 -8.18
CA VAL A 67 22.29 -1.16 -8.85
C VAL A 67 21.69 -2.11 -7.82
N GLN A 68 22.47 -2.49 -6.79
CA GLN A 68 21.95 -3.32 -5.68
C GLN A 68 20.78 -2.63 -4.98
N LEU A 69 20.92 -1.33 -4.68
CA LEU A 69 19.88 -0.57 -4.00
C LEU A 69 18.61 -0.43 -4.86
N LEU A 70 18.78 -0.12 -6.16
CA LEU A 70 17.63 -0.02 -7.09
C LEU A 70 16.92 -1.36 -7.25
N PHE A 71 17.67 -2.45 -7.40
CA PHE A 71 17.11 -3.79 -7.48
C PHE A 71 16.33 -4.15 -6.21
N ASN A 72 16.91 -3.93 -5.04
CA ASN A 72 16.27 -4.20 -3.76
C ASN A 72 15.02 -3.35 -3.56
N SER A 73 15.04 -2.07 -3.96
CA SER A 73 13.91 -1.18 -3.81
C SER A 73 12.75 -1.52 -4.75
N VAL A 74 13.05 -1.83 -6.03
CA VAL A 74 12.01 -2.04 -7.05
C VAL A 74 11.57 -3.51 -7.12
N ILE A 75 12.52 -4.44 -7.18
CA ILE A 75 12.19 -5.86 -7.39
C ILE A 75 11.91 -6.56 -6.07
N THR A 76 12.86 -6.49 -5.13
CA THR A 76 12.73 -7.26 -3.88
C THR A 76 11.67 -6.66 -2.95
N ALA A 77 11.60 -5.34 -2.83
CA ALA A 77 10.57 -4.70 -2.01
C ALA A 77 9.30 -4.45 -2.82
N ALA A 78 9.28 -3.46 -3.71
CA ALA A 78 8.06 -2.94 -4.30
C ALA A 78 7.29 -3.96 -5.13
N LEU A 79 7.93 -4.71 -6.02
CA LEU A 79 7.23 -5.67 -6.91
C LEU A 79 6.57 -6.78 -6.09
N ILE A 80 7.28 -7.36 -5.13
CA ILE A 80 6.76 -8.43 -4.27
C ILE A 80 5.64 -7.91 -3.40
N GLU A 81 5.85 -6.78 -2.73
CA GLU A 81 4.85 -6.21 -1.83
C GLU A 81 3.59 -5.80 -2.56
N GLU A 82 3.71 -5.02 -3.65
CA GLU A 82 2.55 -4.56 -4.39
C GLU A 82 1.81 -5.73 -5.05
N GLY A 83 2.52 -6.77 -5.50
CA GLY A 83 1.94 -7.99 -6.05
C GLY A 83 1.06 -8.73 -5.04
N VAL A 84 1.60 -9.02 -3.86
CA VAL A 84 0.88 -9.73 -2.80
C VAL A 84 -0.29 -8.87 -2.27
N LYS A 85 -0.05 -7.58 -2.03
CA LYS A 85 -1.07 -6.65 -1.54
C LYS A 85 -2.22 -6.51 -2.54
N ALA A 86 -1.95 -6.33 -3.82
CA ALA A 86 -2.98 -6.24 -4.86
C ALA A 86 -3.80 -7.52 -4.98
N ALA A 87 -3.16 -8.69 -4.91
CA ALA A 87 -3.85 -9.99 -4.97
C ALA A 87 -4.78 -10.18 -3.75
N LEU A 88 -4.29 -9.97 -2.54
CA LEU A 88 -5.09 -10.16 -1.32
C LEU A 88 -6.18 -9.11 -1.18
N PHE A 89 -5.90 -7.84 -1.50
CA PHE A 89 -6.92 -6.81 -1.52
C PHE A 89 -8.01 -7.13 -2.56
N GLY A 90 -7.61 -7.51 -3.79
CA GLY A 90 -8.54 -7.86 -4.86
C GLY A 90 -9.45 -9.02 -4.46
N LEU A 91 -8.90 -10.10 -3.89
CA LEU A 91 -9.66 -11.23 -3.38
C LEU A 91 -10.62 -10.81 -2.26
N THR A 92 -10.16 -10.03 -1.31
CA THR A 92 -10.97 -9.55 -0.18
C THR A 92 -12.15 -8.70 -0.67
N ILE A 93 -11.89 -7.76 -1.58
CA ILE A 93 -12.94 -6.92 -2.16
C ILE A 93 -13.93 -7.76 -2.96
N ALA A 94 -13.48 -8.75 -3.73
CA ALA A 94 -14.38 -9.64 -4.46
C ALA A 94 -15.36 -10.35 -3.51
N ILE A 95 -14.86 -10.91 -2.39
CA ILE A 95 -15.68 -11.59 -1.38
C ILE A 95 -16.67 -10.60 -0.72
N VAL A 96 -16.19 -9.42 -0.32
CA VAL A 96 -17.01 -8.38 0.32
C VAL A 96 -18.10 -7.88 -0.62
N LEU A 97 -17.77 -7.66 -1.90
CA LEU A 97 -18.71 -7.19 -2.90
C LEU A 97 -19.71 -8.26 -3.29
N GLN A 98 -19.30 -9.53 -3.44
CA GLN A 98 -20.24 -10.62 -3.73
C GLN A 98 -21.37 -10.69 -2.71
N LYS A 99 -21.05 -10.59 -1.41
CA LYS A 99 -22.08 -10.54 -0.35
C LYS A 99 -23.03 -9.36 -0.52
N ARG A 100 -22.55 -8.23 -1.02
CA ARG A 100 -23.33 -7.01 -1.17
C ARG A 100 -24.15 -6.99 -2.46
N TYR A 101 -23.61 -7.50 -3.58
CA TYR A 101 -24.30 -7.63 -4.86
C TYR A 101 -25.42 -8.68 -4.81
N ALA A 102 -25.18 -9.81 -4.14
CA ALA A 102 -26.22 -10.81 -3.91
C ALA A 102 -27.47 -10.24 -3.21
N LEU A 103 -27.28 -9.16 -2.41
CA LEU A 103 -28.36 -8.50 -1.69
C LEU A 103 -29.02 -7.34 -2.45
N THR A 104 -28.38 -6.76 -3.49
CA THR A 104 -28.86 -5.48 -4.05
C THR A 104 -29.06 -5.44 -5.56
N GLN A 105 -28.47 -6.36 -6.34
CA GLN A 105 -28.53 -6.41 -7.84
C GLN A 105 -28.29 -5.05 -8.54
N ARG A 106 -27.56 -4.11 -7.93
CA ARG A 106 -27.42 -2.73 -8.44
C ARG A 106 -26.02 -2.47 -9.01
N ILE A 107 -25.99 -1.64 -10.07
CA ILE A 107 -24.77 -1.08 -10.66
C ILE A 107 -23.98 -0.30 -9.58
N PRO A 108 -22.63 -0.39 -9.57
CA PRO A 108 -21.80 0.34 -8.60
C PRO A 108 -22.08 1.84 -8.63
N THR A 109 -22.58 2.38 -7.53
CA THR A 109 -22.81 3.81 -7.37
C THR A 109 -21.51 4.54 -7.02
N GLN A 110 -21.43 5.86 -7.24
CA GLN A 110 -20.29 6.69 -6.81
C GLN A 110 -20.00 6.51 -5.32
N ARG A 111 -21.04 6.34 -4.50
CA ARG A 111 -20.90 6.05 -3.06
C ARG A 111 -20.15 4.76 -2.81
N MET A 112 -20.43 3.70 -3.57
CA MET A 112 -19.74 2.42 -3.43
C MET A 112 -18.28 2.52 -3.86
N LEU A 113 -18.00 3.30 -4.89
CA LEU A 113 -16.62 3.57 -5.34
C LEU A 113 -15.80 4.28 -4.27
N THR A 114 -16.38 5.30 -3.64
CA THR A 114 -15.75 6.01 -2.51
C THR A 114 -15.50 5.03 -1.34
N GLN A 115 -16.45 4.15 -1.04
CA GLN A 115 -16.27 3.15 0.02
C GLN A 115 -15.13 2.16 -0.30
N CYS A 116 -15.03 1.70 -1.55
CA CYS A 116 -13.92 0.85 -1.98
C CYS A 116 -12.57 1.60 -1.89
N ALA A 117 -12.54 2.87 -2.31
CA ALA A 117 -11.33 3.69 -2.19
C ALA A 117 -10.91 3.86 -0.73
N MET A 118 -11.85 4.07 0.19
CA MET A 118 -11.56 4.13 1.62
C MET A 118 -11.03 2.79 2.17
N LEU A 119 -11.57 1.66 1.70
CA LEU A 119 -11.04 0.34 2.05
C LEU A 119 -9.62 0.14 1.52
N GLY A 120 -9.31 0.62 0.31
CA GLY A 120 -7.95 0.61 -0.25
C GLY A 120 -6.99 1.45 0.58
N VAL A 121 -7.35 2.69 0.90
CA VAL A 121 -6.55 3.56 1.80
C VAL A 121 -6.33 2.88 3.14
N PHE A 122 -7.38 2.33 3.74
CA PHE A 122 -7.29 1.64 5.04
C PHE A 122 -6.36 0.43 4.97
N PHE A 123 -6.45 -0.40 3.91
CA PHE A 123 -5.54 -1.52 3.68
C PHE A 123 -4.08 -1.08 3.67
N GLY A 124 -3.76 -0.04 2.88
CA GLY A 124 -2.39 0.48 2.77
C GLY A 124 -1.88 1.05 4.10
N LEU A 125 -2.73 1.76 4.86
CA LEU A 125 -2.37 2.31 6.16
C LEU A 125 -2.14 1.23 7.23
N VAL A 126 -2.95 0.17 7.25
CA VAL A 126 -2.75 -0.98 8.14
C VAL A 126 -1.44 -1.70 7.81
N PHE A 127 -1.19 -1.97 6.53
CA PHE A 127 0.08 -2.56 6.08
C PHE A 127 1.26 -1.71 6.51
N SER A 128 1.23 -0.39 6.25
CA SER A 128 2.27 0.54 6.68
C SER A 128 2.48 0.54 8.20
N GLY A 129 1.42 0.40 8.98
CA GLY A 129 1.52 0.29 10.44
C GLY A 129 2.39 -0.91 10.86
N PHE A 130 2.14 -2.08 10.31
CA PHE A 130 2.95 -3.28 10.58
C PHE A 130 4.39 -3.14 10.07
N GLU A 131 4.57 -2.61 8.87
CA GLU A 131 5.88 -2.36 8.29
C GLU A 131 6.68 -1.40 9.15
N ASN A 132 6.09 -0.30 9.59
CA ASN A 132 6.73 0.69 10.46
C ASN A 132 7.16 0.09 11.81
N ILE A 133 6.38 -0.83 12.39
CA ILE A 133 6.80 -1.57 13.58
C ILE A 133 8.06 -2.39 13.27
N SER A 134 8.07 -3.14 12.16
CA SER A 134 9.22 -3.95 11.76
C SER A 134 10.48 -3.10 11.57
N TYR A 135 10.37 -1.96 10.90
CA TYR A 135 11.48 -1.01 10.74
C TYR A 135 11.94 -0.41 12.07
N SER A 136 11.00 -0.06 12.94
CA SER A 136 11.30 0.50 14.26
C SER A 136 12.06 -0.44 15.17
N LEU A 137 11.85 -1.74 15.00
CA LEU A 137 12.60 -2.76 15.74
C LEU A 137 14.02 -2.95 15.20
N ARG A 138 14.27 -2.63 13.94
CA ARG A 138 15.57 -2.83 13.28
C ARG A 138 16.44 -1.57 13.26
N TYR A 139 15.84 -0.38 13.12
CA TYR A 139 16.54 0.89 12.87
C TYR A 139 16.03 2.00 13.78
N SER A 140 16.83 2.44 14.74
CA SER A 140 16.41 3.43 15.76
C SER A 140 16.21 4.86 15.23
N ASN A 141 16.88 5.27 14.15
CA ASN A 141 17.02 6.69 13.78
C ASN A 141 16.25 7.15 12.52
N VAL A 142 15.69 6.25 11.71
CA VAL A 142 15.04 6.61 10.41
C VAL A 142 13.53 6.85 10.54
N GLN A 143 12.98 6.75 11.72
CA GLN A 143 11.60 6.30 11.94
C GLN A 143 10.54 7.38 11.75
N PHE A 144 10.79 8.62 12.15
CA PHE A 144 9.72 9.63 12.16
C PHE A 144 9.32 10.05 10.74
N ILE A 145 10.31 10.34 9.89
CA ILE A 145 10.04 10.73 8.49
C ILE A 145 9.37 9.57 7.75
N ARG A 146 9.90 8.36 7.89
CA ARG A 146 9.33 7.17 7.26
C ARG A 146 7.94 6.85 7.80
N LEU A 147 7.70 6.98 9.10
CA LEU A 147 6.40 6.74 9.71
C LEU A 147 5.28 7.55 9.02
N VAL A 148 5.55 8.82 8.75
CA VAL A 148 4.59 9.70 8.09
C VAL A 148 4.56 9.46 6.59
N THR A 149 5.70 9.44 5.94
CA THR A 149 5.80 9.39 4.48
C THR A 149 5.41 8.03 3.91
N ALA A 150 5.83 6.92 4.54
CA ALA A 150 5.42 5.58 4.12
C ALA A 150 3.93 5.34 4.32
N ALA A 151 3.33 5.83 5.43
CA ALA A 151 1.90 5.71 5.65
C ALA A 151 1.10 6.42 4.55
N VAL A 152 1.49 7.64 4.18
CA VAL A 152 0.84 8.40 3.09
C VAL A 152 0.99 7.68 1.76
N LEU A 153 2.19 7.16 1.45
CA LEU A 153 2.43 6.41 0.22
C LEU A 153 1.55 5.15 0.15
N HIS A 154 1.65 4.27 1.15
CA HIS A 154 0.90 3.01 1.14
C HIS A 154 -0.62 3.22 1.15
N GLY A 155 -1.11 4.21 1.91
CA GLY A 155 -2.51 4.61 1.87
C GLY A 155 -2.94 5.04 0.46
N SER A 156 -2.11 5.82 -0.23
CA SER A 156 -2.37 6.25 -1.62
C SER A 156 -2.32 5.08 -2.60
N LEU A 157 -1.33 4.18 -2.48
CA LEU A 157 -1.20 2.98 -3.32
C LEU A 157 -2.39 2.03 -3.16
N GLY A 158 -3.03 2.00 -1.99
CA GLY A 158 -4.28 1.27 -1.80
C GLY A 158 -5.39 1.68 -2.78
N CYS A 159 -5.41 2.94 -3.23
CA CYS A 159 -6.32 3.41 -4.29
C CYS A 159 -6.00 2.84 -5.67
N PHE A 160 -4.72 2.51 -5.94
CA PHE A 160 -4.33 1.83 -7.18
C PHE A 160 -4.94 0.42 -7.25
N TYR A 161 -4.99 -0.32 -6.13
CA TYR A 161 -5.62 -1.65 -6.10
C TYR A 161 -7.11 -1.58 -6.43
N VAL A 162 -7.82 -0.57 -5.93
CA VAL A 162 -9.22 -0.32 -6.31
C VAL A 162 -9.35 -0.07 -7.80
N SER A 163 -8.44 0.73 -8.36
CA SER A 163 -8.41 1.03 -9.79
C SER A 163 -8.10 -0.19 -10.65
N MET A 164 -7.21 -1.10 -10.17
CA MET A 164 -6.93 -2.38 -10.83
C MET A 164 -8.16 -3.28 -10.88
N VAL A 165 -8.85 -3.46 -9.74
CA VAL A 165 -10.07 -4.28 -9.66
C VAL A 165 -11.16 -3.74 -10.61
N ARG A 166 -11.20 -2.44 -10.85
CA ARG A 166 -12.16 -1.75 -11.74
C ARG A 166 -11.72 -1.62 -13.18
N ALA A 167 -10.49 -2.00 -13.50
CA ALA A 167 -9.97 -1.80 -14.83
C ALA A 167 -10.77 -2.58 -15.89
N ALA A 168 -11.17 -1.92 -16.95
CA ALA A 168 -11.97 -2.51 -18.03
C ALA A 168 -11.21 -3.63 -18.78
N THR A 169 -9.88 -3.62 -18.75
CA THR A 169 -9.02 -4.60 -19.41
C THR A 169 -7.87 -5.03 -18.51
N LYS A 170 -7.40 -6.27 -18.71
CA LYS A 170 -6.20 -6.79 -18.02
C LYS A 170 -4.97 -5.92 -18.29
N ARG A 171 -4.84 -5.36 -19.52
CA ARG A 171 -3.73 -4.47 -19.89
C ARG A 171 -3.75 -3.18 -19.05
N LYS A 172 -4.93 -2.59 -18.84
CA LYS A 172 -5.07 -1.41 -17.99
C LYS A 172 -4.76 -1.72 -16.52
N ALA A 173 -5.23 -2.87 -16.02
CA ALA A 173 -4.92 -3.32 -14.66
C ALA A 173 -3.40 -3.50 -14.48
N ALA A 174 -2.73 -4.18 -15.42
CA ALA A 174 -1.29 -4.37 -15.41
C ALA A 174 -0.53 -3.03 -15.44
N LEU A 175 -0.94 -2.07 -16.28
CA LEU A 175 -0.32 -0.74 -16.31
C LEU A 175 -0.42 -0.04 -14.96
N ILE A 176 -1.60 -0.04 -14.34
CA ILE A 176 -1.82 0.55 -13.02
C ILE A 176 -0.94 -0.13 -11.96
N PHE A 177 -0.82 -1.46 -12.03
CA PHE A 177 0.05 -2.23 -11.15
C PHE A 177 1.52 -1.82 -11.28
N PHE A 178 2.05 -1.78 -12.50
CA PHE A 178 3.45 -1.39 -12.71
C PHE A 178 3.71 0.06 -12.31
N VAL A 179 2.75 0.97 -12.49
CA VAL A 179 2.88 2.35 -11.97
C VAL A 179 2.97 2.34 -10.45
N ALA A 180 2.15 1.55 -9.75
CA ALA A 180 2.24 1.42 -8.30
C ALA A 180 3.60 0.87 -7.85
N VAL A 181 4.10 -0.19 -8.51
CA VAL A 181 5.43 -0.77 -8.24
C VAL A 181 6.54 0.27 -8.43
N ILE A 182 6.52 1.02 -9.53
CA ILE A 182 7.54 2.04 -9.81
C ILE A 182 7.50 3.17 -8.78
N LEU A 183 6.31 3.69 -8.45
CA LEU A 183 6.19 4.73 -7.42
C LEU A 183 6.70 4.24 -6.07
N HIS A 184 6.33 3.03 -5.66
CA HIS A 184 6.80 2.44 -4.41
C HIS A 184 8.34 2.24 -4.43
N GLY A 185 8.86 1.62 -5.48
CA GLY A 185 10.30 1.35 -5.61
C GLY A 185 11.14 2.62 -5.64
N LEU A 186 10.71 3.65 -6.38
CA LEU A 186 11.38 4.95 -6.41
C LEU A 186 11.36 5.64 -5.03
N TYR A 187 10.23 5.58 -4.32
CA TYR A 187 10.18 6.09 -2.96
C TYR A 187 11.19 5.38 -2.05
N ASN A 188 11.23 4.04 -2.06
CA ASN A 188 12.16 3.27 -1.26
C ASN A 188 13.62 3.58 -1.64
N PHE A 189 13.91 3.69 -2.93
CA PHE A 189 15.24 4.07 -3.43
C PHE A 189 15.66 5.45 -2.92
N PHE A 190 14.81 6.47 -3.09
CA PHE A 190 15.17 7.84 -2.70
C PHE A 190 15.24 8.00 -1.17
N ILE A 191 14.30 7.43 -0.41
CA ILE A 191 14.31 7.59 1.05
C ILE A 191 15.50 6.89 1.71
N SER A 192 16.02 5.81 1.11
CA SER A 192 17.20 5.10 1.62
C SER A 192 18.50 5.85 1.36
N GLN A 193 18.56 6.71 0.36
CA GLN A 193 19.72 7.57 0.10
C GLN A 193 19.84 8.73 1.11
N GLY A 194 18.72 9.16 1.69
CA GLY A 194 18.71 10.29 2.63
C GLY A 194 19.06 11.64 2.00
N GLY A 195 19.36 12.62 2.84
CA GLY A 195 19.84 13.94 2.41
C GLY A 195 18.94 14.63 1.39
N GLY A 196 19.51 15.09 0.29
CA GLY A 196 18.79 15.79 -0.80
C GLY A 196 17.78 14.92 -1.54
N PHE A 197 17.85 13.58 -1.42
CA PHE A 197 16.93 12.65 -2.05
C PHE A 197 15.53 12.60 -1.37
N ILE A 198 15.36 13.25 -0.23
CA ILE A 198 14.04 13.41 0.41
C ILE A 198 13.08 14.17 -0.52
N LEU A 199 13.52 15.18 -1.26
CA LEU A 199 12.65 15.94 -2.16
C LEU A 199 12.07 15.09 -3.29
N PRO A 200 12.83 14.29 -4.06
CA PRO A 200 12.25 13.37 -5.03
C PRO A 200 11.36 12.30 -4.37
N ALA A 201 11.66 11.82 -3.16
CA ALA A 201 10.76 10.93 -2.45
C ALA A 201 9.39 11.57 -2.15
N LEU A 202 9.38 12.84 -1.73
CA LEU A 202 8.15 13.61 -1.52
C LEU A 202 7.39 13.86 -2.83
N ALA A 203 8.08 14.09 -3.94
CA ALA A 203 7.45 14.21 -5.26
C ALA A 203 6.73 12.92 -5.68
N VAL A 204 7.34 11.76 -5.44
CA VAL A 204 6.72 10.44 -5.67
C VAL A 204 5.43 10.29 -4.85
N ILE A 205 5.46 10.66 -3.57
CA ILE A 205 4.27 10.66 -2.71
C ILE A 205 3.20 11.59 -3.27
N GLY A 206 3.58 12.79 -3.70
CA GLY A 206 2.65 13.76 -4.31
C GLY A 206 1.94 13.20 -5.54
N LEU A 207 2.65 12.46 -6.41
CA LEU A 207 2.07 11.78 -7.56
C LEU A 207 1.08 10.69 -7.14
N ALA A 208 1.43 9.86 -6.15
CA ALA A 208 0.54 8.82 -5.62
C ALA A 208 -0.72 9.42 -4.99
N CYS A 209 -0.58 10.48 -4.18
CA CYS A 209 -1.70 11.21 -3.58
C CYS A 209 -2.60 11.86 -4.65
N GLY A 210 -2.01 12.49 -5.66
CA GLY A 210 -2.75 13.11 -6.76
C GLY A 210 -3.58 12.10 -7.54
N TYR A 211 -3.05 10.89 -7.76
CA TYR A 211 -3.82 9.80 -8.35
C TYR A 211 -4.94 9.34 -7.41
N ALA A 212 -4.65 9.11 -6.14
CA ALA A 212 -5.64 8.67 -5.16
C ALA A 212 -6.80 9.66 -5.01
N ALA A 213 -6.51 10.95 -4.98
CA ALA A 213 -7.51 12.01 -4.84
C ALA A 213 -8.59 11.97 -5.93
N ARG A 214 -8.24 11.53 -7.16
CA ARG A 214 -9.21 11.39 -8.27
C ARG A 214 -10.33 10.41 -7.98
N LEU A 215 -10.10 9.40 -7.13
CA LEU A 215 -11.16 8.44 -6.78
C LEU A 215 -12.20 9.01 -5.81
N PHE A 216 -11.87 10.09 -5.13
CA PHE A 216 -12.75 10.78 -4.19
C PHE A 216 -13.47 11.98 -4.81
N THR A 217 -13.01 12.46 -5.99
CA THR A 217 -13.67 13.54 -6.70
C THR A 217 -14.83 12.97 -7.54
N PRO A 218 -16.02 13.60 -7.51
CA PRO A 218 -17.10 13.24 -8.41
C PRO A 218 -16.63 13.38 -9.88
N SER A 219 -16.95 12.40 -10.72
CA SER A 219 -16.82 12.58 -12.16
C SER A 219 -17.67 13.81 -12.55
N ARG A 220 -17.05 14.83 -13.15
CA ARG A 220 -17.83 15.92 -13.73
C ARG A 220 -18.78 15.31 -14.78
N PRO A 221 -20.04 15.76 -14.82
CA PRO A 221 -21.00 15.29 -15.80
C PRO A 221 -20.54 15.54 -17.22
#